data_aa1c49564d61ff005502af93b01f2b41
#
_entry.id   aa1c49564d61ff005502af93b01f2b41
#
_cell.length_a   1.000
_cell.length_b   1.000
_cell.length_c   1.000
_cell.angle_alpha   90.00
_cell.angle_beta   90.00
_cell.angle_gamma   90.00
#
_symmetry.space_group_name_H-M   'P 1'
#
loop_
_entity.id
_entity.type
_entity.pdbx_description
1 polymer ?
#
loop_
_entity_poly.entity_id
_entity_poly.type
_entity_poly.pdbx_seq_one_letter_code
_entity_poly.pdbx_strand_id
1 'polypeptide(L)'
;LYKKNLMANEYFFTKDPAKYLALVAHNEMKKSLVNFVQSHVKKINMFPLVATGTTGELLYKEAKIVLTKKVKSGPLGGDQAIGQMISNDNICGVIFFRDPLSAHPHHADIEALGRLCDVYQIPLATNPTTAVAVLNYLTDAEQYEPPLVNSLLDDYSQQQAQVVQGESTQSQDSP
;
A
#
# COMPACT_ATOMS: atom_id res chain seq x y z
N LEU A 1 -18.07 -5.52 12.69
CA LEU A 1 -18.25 -6.95 13.11
C LEU A 1 -16.97 -7.71 12.81
N TYR A 2 -16.16 -7.96 13.85
CA TYR A 2 -14.90 -8.69 13.72
C TYR A 2 -15.20 -10.19 13.61
N LYS A 3 -14.80 -10.83 12.52
CA LYS A 3 -14.84 -12.29 12.41
C LYS A 3 -13.65 -12.87 13.18
N LYS A 4 -13.96 -13.54 14.27
CA LYS A 4 -13.04 -14.36 15.05
C LYS A 4 -12.71 -15.64 14.25
N ASN A 5 -11.54 -15.73 13.66
CA ASN A 5 -11.06 -17.02 13.13
C ASN A 5 -10.37 -17.79 14.26
N LEU A 6 -11.08 -18.77 14.80
CA LEU A 6 -10.57 -19.73 15.79
C LEU A 6 -9.86 -20.88 15.04
N MET A 7 -8.55 -20.83 14.96
CA MET A 7 -7.73 -22.02 14.78
C MET A 7 -6.45 -21.87 15.61
N ALA A 8 -6.33 -22.72 16.64
CA ALA A 8 -5.16 -22.96 17.47
C ALA A 8 -4.48 -21.74 18.10
N ASN A 9 -4.94 -21.33 19.27
CA ASN A 9 -4.24 -20.69 20.40
C ASN A 9 -3.45 -19.37 20.21
N GLU A 10 -3.48 -18.71 19.06
CA GLU A 10 -3.02 -17.33 18.93
C GLU A 10 -4.05 -16.55 18.11
N TYR A 11 -4.69 -15.56 18.73
CA TYR A 11 -5.62 -14.65 18.06
C TYR A 11 -4.82 -13.67 17.21
N PHE A 12 -4.82 -13.85 15.89
CA PHE A 12 -4.25 -12.88 14.96
C PHE A 12 -5.35 -11.91 14.52
N PHE A 13 -5.22 -10.65 14.91
CA PHE A 13 -6.09 -9.58 14.44
C PHE A 13 -5.34 -8.78 13.36
N THR A 14 -5.85 -8.76 12.16
CA THR A 14 -5.47 -7.77 11.16
C THR A 14 -6.55 -6.71 11.04
N LYS A 15 -6.14 -5.50 10.76
CA LYS A 15 -7.05 -4.37 10.57
C LYS A 15 -8.04 -4.64 9.43
N ASP A 16 -7.57 -5.20 8.34
CA ASP A 16 -8.36 -5.64 7.21
C ASP A 16 -7.68 -6.84 6.52
N PRO A 17 -8.06 -8.08 6.88
CA PRO A 17 -7.42 -9.28 6.35
C PRO A 17 -7.68 -9.53 4.85
N ALA A 18 -8.59 -8.75 4.24
CA ALA A 18 -8.89 -8.85 2.82
C ALA A 18 -7.99 -7.97 1.95
N LYS A 19 -7.27 -6.99 2.55
CA LYS A 19 -6.43 -6.04 1.82
C LYS A 19 -4.96 -6.48 1.82
N TYR A 20 -4.28 -6.18 0.74
CA TYR A 20 -2.87 -6.55 0.53
C TYR A 20 -1.92 -5.64 1.31
N LEU A 21 -0.88 -6.23 1.86
CA LEU A 21 0.35 -5.52 2.21
C LEU A 21 1.29 -5.53 1.00
N ALA A 22 1.66 -4.35 0.51
CA ALA A 22 2.56 -4.21 -0.64
C ALA A 22 4.02 -4.16 -0.17
N LEU A 23 4.88 -4.97 -0.81
CA LEU A 23 6.31 -5.07 -0.53
C LEU A 23 7.10 -4.66 -1.77
N VAL A 24 7.81 -3.55 -1.68
CA VAL A 24 8.56 -2.95 -2.78
C VAL A 24 9.96 -2.58 -2.29
N ALA A 25 10.97 -2.70 -3.14
CA ALA A 25 12.30 -2.21 -2.85
C ALA A 25 13.06 -1.84 -4.14
N HIS A 26 13.85 -0.76 -4.07
CA HIS A 26 14.88 -0.48 -5.05
C HIS A 26 15.97 -1.57 -5.00
N ASN A 27 16.73 -1.73 -6.07
CA ASN A 27 17.70 -2.82 -6.21
C ASN A 27 18.65 -2.92 -5.00
N GLU A 28 19.24 -1.79 -4.61
CA GLU A 28 20.19 -1.73 -3.49
C GLU A 28 19.56 -2.01 -2.13
N MET A 29 18.25 -1.85 -2.03
CA MET A 29 17.49 -2.03 -0.79
C MET A 29 16.82 -3.41 -0.67
N LYS A 30 16.88 -4.26 -1.69
CA LYS A 30 16.22 -5.58 -1.69
C LYS A 30 16.72 -6.48 -0.57
N LYS A 31 18.03 -6.50 -0.32
CA LYS A 31 18.60 -7.29 0.78
C LYS A 31 18.11 -6.82 2.14
N SER A 32 18.00 -5.50 2.32
CA SER A 32 17.43 -4.90 3.54
C SER A 32 15.96 -5.31 3.73
N LEU A 33 15.17 -5.31 2.64
CA LEU A 33 13.77 -5.76 2.70
C LEU A 33 13.67 -7.26 3.03
N VAL A 34 14.50 -8.10 2.44
CA VAL A 34 14.55 -9.55 2.76
C VAL A 34 14.84 -9.77 4.25
N ASN A 35 15.86 -9.11 4.78
CA ASN A 35 16.22 -9.22 6.20
C ASN A 35 15.06 -8.75 7.11
N PHE A 36 14.41 -7.65 6.75
CA PHE A 36 13.24 -7.16 7.47
C PHE A 36 12.10 -8.18 7.48
N VAL A 37 11.78 -8.74 6.32
CA VAL A 37 10.70 -9.73 6.17
C VAL A 37 11.01 -11.01 6.96
N GLN A 38 12.25 -11.51 6.91
CA GLN A 38 12.70 -12.67 7.69
C GLN A 38 12.54 -12.44 9.20
N SER A 39 12.88 -11.23 9.67
CA SER A 39 12.77 -10.88 11.10
C SER A 39 11.31 -10.71 11.56
N HIS A 40 10.37 -10.48 10.64
CA HIS A 40 8.97 -10.19 10.94
C HIS A 40 8.00 -11.16 10.25
N VAL A 41 8.46 -12.34 9.86
CA VAL A 41 7.71 -13.29 9.03
C VAL A 41 6.31 -13.62 9.57
N LYS A 42 6.17 -13.77 10.90
CA LYS A 42 4.88 -14.05 11.54
C LYS A 42 3.85 -12.95 11.26
N LYS A 43 4.24 -11.69 11.45
CA LYS A 43 3.37 -10.52 11.19
C LYS A 43 3.09 -10.32 9.71
N ILE A 44 4.10 -10.47 8.87
CA ILE A 44 3.98 -10.32 7.40
C ILE A 44 2.98 -11.35 6.83
N ASN A 45 3.05 -12.60 7.28
CA ASN A 45 2.16 -13.66 6.81
C ASN A 45 0.69 -13.53 7.28
N MET A 46 0.38 -12.52 8.10
CA MET A 46 -1.01 -12.22 8.46
C MET A 46 -1.79 -11.55 7.30
N PHE A 47 -1.09 -11.09 6.27
CA PHE A 47 -1.67 -10.36 5.14
C PHE A 47 -1.57 -11.15 3.84
N PRO A 48 -2.52 -11.01 2.92
CA PRO A 48 -2.25 -11.30 1.52
C PRO A 48 -1.18 -10.32 1.03
N LEU A 49 -0.17 -10.85 0.31
CA LEU A 49 1.01 -10.07 -0.05
C LEU A 49 1.03 -9.78 -1.55
N VAL A 50 1.36 -8.54 -1.90
CA VAL A 50 1.70 -8.15 -3.27
C VAL A 50 3.11 -7.58 -3.30
N ALA A 51 3.91 -7.95 -4.31
CA ALA A 51 5.24 -7.41 -4.51
C ALA A 51 5.54 -7.15 -5.99
N THR A 52 6.47 -6.22 -6.23
CA THR A 52 6.99 -5.97 -7.58
C THR A 52 7.93 -7.10 -8.03
N GLY A 53 7.92 -7.37 -9.30
CA GLY A 53 8.66 -8.37 -10.06
C GLY A 53 9.82 -9.09 -9.34
N THR A 54 11.02 -8.52 -9.46
CA THR A 54 12.24 -9.11 -8.90
C THR A 54 12.30 -9.08 -7.37
N THR A 55 11.59 -8.16 -6.72
CA THR A 55 11.45 -8.16 -5.25
C THR A 55 10.71 -9.41 -4.78
N GLY A 56 9.61 -9.75 -5.43
CA GLY A 56 8.84 -10.93 -5.09
C GLY A 56 9.59 -12.24 -5.30
N GLU A 57 10.40 -12.34 -6.37
CA GLU A 57 11.26 -13.51 -6.61
C GLU A 57 12.28 -13.70 -5.49
N LEU A 58 12.91 -12.60 -5.06
CA LEU A 58 13.90 -12.63 -3.99
C LEU A 58 13.29 -12.99 -2.63
N LEU A 59 12.11 -12.44 -2.30
CA LEU A 59 11.37 -12.78 -1.10
C LEU A 59 10.99 -14.27 -1.05
N TYR A 60 10.56 -14.84 -2.17
CA TYR A 60 10.29 -16.27 -2.26
C TYR A 60 11.58 -17.09 -2.06
N LYS A 61 12.65 -16.72 -2.76
CA LYS A 61 13.91 -17.49 -2.72
C LYS A 61 14.59 -17.46 -1.34
N GLU A 62 14.67 -16.28 -0.72
CA GLU A 62 15.49 -16.07 0.48
C GLU A 62 14.68 -16.04 1.78
N ALA A 63 13.44 -15.50 1.77
CA ALA A 63 12.59 -15.42 2.94
C ALA A 63 11.48 -16.48 2.96
N LYS A 64 11.35 -17.32 1.92
CA LYS A 64 10.30 -18.34 1.77
C LYS A 64 8.88 -17.76 1.83
N ILE A 65 8.74 -16.50 1.46
CA ILE A 65 7.45 -15.82 1.41
C ILE A 65 6.70 -16.21 0.14
N VAL A 66 5.44 -16.62 0.30
CA VAL A 66 4.53 -16.88 -0.82
C VAL A 66 3.68 -15.64 -1.06
N LEU A 67 3.83 -15.04 -2.24
CA LEU A 67 3.02 -13.90 -2.64
C LEU A 67 1.64 -14.34 -3.10
N THR A 68 0.61 -13.60 -2.71
CA THR A 68 -0.74 -13.75 -3.25
C THR A 68 -0.84 -13.12 -4.65
N LYS A 69 -0.10 -12.03 -4.89
CA LYS A 69 -0.06 -11.34 -6.18
C LYS A 69 1.34 -10.82 -6.48
N LYS A 70 1.76 -10.93 -7.73
CA LYS A 70 3.00 -10.35 -8.24
C LYS A 70 2.65 -9.37 -9.36
N VAL A 71 3.20 -8.15 -9.29
CA VAL A 71 3.11 -7.14 -10.34
C VAL A 71 4.44 -7.01 -11.06
N LYS A 72 4.52 -6.24 -12.14
CA LYS A 72 5.77 -5.97 -12.84
C LYS A 72 6.75 -5.20 -11.94
N SER A 73 8.02 -5.09 -12.35
CA SER A 73 8.98 -4.20 -11.67
C SER A 73 8.56 -2.74 -11.80
N GLY A 74 8.99 -1.88 -10.87
CA GLY A 74 8.64 -0.46 -10.82
C GLY A 74 8.74 0.23 -12.18
N PRO A 75 9.94 0.26 -12.84
CA PRO A 75 10.12 0.90 -14.15
C PRO A 75 9.26 0.32 -15.28
N LEU A 76 8.66 -0.84 -15.10
CA LEU A 76 7.77 -1.50 -16.07
C LEU A 76 6.29 -1.41 -15.68
N GLY A 77 5.92 -0.45 -14.85
CA GLY A 77 4.54 -0.21 -14.45
C GLY A 77 4.11 -0.91 -13.15
N GLY A 78 5.06 -1.42 -12.37
CA GLY A 78 4.75 -2.05 -11.07
C GLY A 78 4.21 -1.06 -10.07
N ASP A 79 4.77 0.14 -10.03
CA ASP A 79 4.36 1.21 -9.12
C ASP A 79 2.95 1.71 -9.45
N GLN A 80 2.63 1.86 -10.75
CA GLN A 80 1.29 2.20 -11.20
C GLN A 80 0.26 1.10 -10.87
N ALA A 81 0.65 -0.17 -10.98
CA ALA A 81 -0.23 -1.29 -10.63
C ALA A 81 -0.56 -1.31 -9.12
N ILE A 82 0.40 -1.00 -8.25
CA ILE A 82 0.17 -0.83 -6.82
C ILE A 82 -0.69 0.41 -6.56
N GLY A 83 -0.42 1.52 -7.25
CA GLY A 83 -1.22 2.74 -7.18
C GLY A 83 -2.69 2.51 -7.54
N GLN A 84 -2.96 1.73 -8.59
CA GLN A 84 -4.32 1.31 -8.93
C GLN A 84 -4.97 0.46 -7.82
N MET A 85 -4.21 -0.43 -7.20
CA MET A 85 -4.72 -1.22 -6.07
C MET A 85 -5.05 -0.34 -4.86
N ILE A 86 -4.29 0.74 -4.62
CA ILE A 86 -4.60 1.73 -3.58
C ILE A 86 -5.94 2.42 -3.88
N SER A 87 -6.10 2.96 -5.08
CA SER A 87 -7.33 3.68 -5.48
C SER A 87 -8.57 2.77 -5.51
N ASN A 88 -8.40 1.47 -5.66
CA ASN A 88 -9.46 0.46 -5.59
C ASN A 88 -9.69 -0.10 -4.17
N ASP A 89 -9.12 0.53 -3.15
CA ASP A 89 -9.23 0.13 -1.73
C ASP A 89 -8.76 -1.30 -1.42
N ASN A 90 -7.77 -1.80 -2.18
CA ASN A 90 -7.23 -3.16 -2.05
C ASN A 90 -5.92 -3.23 -1.25
N ILE A 91 -5.37 -2.11 -0.79
CA ILE A 91 -4.11 -2.05 -0.04
C ILE A 91 -4.36 -1.58 1.39
N CYS A 92 -3.80 -2.28 2.39
CA CYS A 92 -3.82 -1.84 3.78
C CYS A 92 -2.54 -1.13 4.23
N GLY A 93 -1.45 -1.29 3.50
CA GLY A 93 -0.16 -0.66 3.79
C GLY A 93 0.85 -0.91 2.69
N VAL A 94 1.83 -0.03 2.60
CA VAL A 94 2.94 -0.12 1.64
C VAL A 94 4.26 -0.05 2.39
N ILE A 95 5.09 -1.08 2.22
CA ILE A 95 6.49 -1.10 2.65
C ILE A 95 7.34 -0.98 1.40
N PHE A 96 7.89 0.20 1.16
CA PHE A 96 8.69 0.52 0.00
C PHE A 96 10.08 0.99 0.41
N PHE A 97 11.06 0.09 0.48
CA PHE A 97 12.42 0.47 0.82
C PHE A 97 13.06 1.22 -0.35
N ARG A 98 13.13 2.53 -0.20
CA ARG A 98 13.70 3.44 -1.20
C ARG A 98 15.23 3.52 -1.02
N ASP A 99 15.95 3.61 -2.13
CA ASP A 99 17.33 4.08 -2.14
C ASP A 99 17.33 5.60 -2.33
N PRO A 100 17.67 6.37 -1.29
CA PRO A 100 17.59 7.84 -1.35
C PRO A 100 18.80 8.49 -2.03
N LEU A 101 19.85 7.71 -2.32
CA LEU A 101 21.12 8.23 -2.83
C LEU A 101 21.29 8.01 -4.34
N SER A 102 20.41 7.22 -4.96
CA SER A 102 20.46 6.94 -6.39
C SER A 102 19.35 7.65 -7.15
N ALA A 103 19.66 8.14 -8.35
CA ALA A 103 18.64 8.63 -9.27
C ALA A 103 17.88 7.45 -9.89
N HIS A 104 16.57 7.56 -9.94
CA HIS A 104 15.71 6.52 -10.51
C HIS A 104 15.01 7.02 -11.77
N PRO A 105 15.05 6.27 -12.89
CA PRO A 105 14.41 6.70 -14.15
C PRO A 105 12.89 6.81 -14.04
N HIS A 106 12.27 6.15 -13.05
CA HIS A 106 10.84 6.18 -12.74
C HIS A 106 10.51 6.99 -11.48
N HIS A 107 11.29 8.03 -11.19
CA HIS A 107 11.10 8.88 -10.02
C HIS A 107 9.69 9.47 -9.94
N ALA A 108 9.13 9.88 -11.07
CA ALA A 108 7.76 10.40 -11.13
C ALA A 108 6.71 9.36 -10.66
N ASP A 109 6.89 8.09 -10.96
CA ASP A 109 6.00 7.00 -10.55
C ASP A 109 6.11 6.73 -9.03
N ILE A 110 7.33 6.82 -8.51
CA ILE A 110 7.61 6.71 -7.06
C ILE A 110 6.90 7.80 -6.28
N GLU A 111 6.98 9.05 -6.76
CA GLU A 111 6.29 10.18 -6.16
C GLU A 111 4.77 10.08 -6.32
N ALA A 112 4.28 9.63 -7.47
CA ALA A 112 2.86 9.39 -7.68
C ALA A 112 2.30 8.32 -6.74
N LEU A 113 3.06 7.24 -6.49
CA LEU A 113 2.68 6.21 -5.52
C LEU A 113 2.62 6.77 -4.09
N GLY A 114 3.61 7.58 -3.69
CA GLY A 114 3.62 8.27 -2.40
C GLY A 114 2.41 9.17 -2.22
N ARG A 115 2.12 10.02 -3.22
CA ARG A 115 0.94 10.88 -3.23
C ARG A 115 -0.37 10.09 -3.09
N LEU A 116 -0.49 8.93 -3.75
CA LEU A 116 -1.69 8.09 -3.59
C LEU A 116 -1.80 7.53 -2.16
N CYS A 117 -0.69 7.15 -1.52
CA CYS A 117 -0.71 6.75 -0.11
C CYS A 117 -1.22 7.89 0.78
N ASP A 118 -0.78 9.13 0.54
CA ASP A 118 -1.24 10.30 1.31
C ASP A 118 -2.73 10.58 1.08
N VAL A 119 -3.18 10.59 -0.19
CA VAL A 119 -4.59 10.86 -0.56
C VAL A 119 -5.53 9.81 0.05
N TYR A 120 -5.16 8.54 -0.02
CA TYR A 120 -5.99 7.44 0.49
C TYR A 120 -5.68 7.05 1.94
N GLN A 121 -4.79 7.82 2.62
CA GLN A 121 -4.39 7.60 4.01
C GLN A 121 -3.86 6.18 4.26
N ILE A 122 -3.13 5.63 3.29
CA ILE A 122 -2.49 4.32 3.38
C ILE A 122 -1.13 4.46 4.08
N PRO A 123 -0.88 3.73 5.17
CA PRO A 123 0.43 3.75 5.84
C PRO A 123 1.55 3.38 4.87
N LEU A 124 2.53 4.27 4.73
CA LEU A 124 3.70 4.09 3.86
C LEU A 124 4.99 4.12 4.68
N ALA A 125 5.78 3.05 4.57
CA ALA A 125 7.13 2.99 5.10
C ALA A 125 8.16 3.00 3.99
N THR A 126 9.12 3.92 4.05
CA THR A 126 10.18 4.07 3.03
C THR A 126 11.54 3.52 3.47
N ASN A 127 11.66 3.07 4.73
CA ASN A 127 12.87 2.52 5.32
C ASN A 127 12.54 1.48 6.40
N PRO A 128 13.53 0.69 6.87
CA PRO A 128 13.29 -0.37 7.84
C PRO A 128 12.68 0.11 9.17
N THR A 129 13.11 1.25 9.68
CA THR A 129 12.63 1.78 10.97
C THR A 129 11.15 2.14 10.90
N THR A 130 10.73 2.85 9.86
CA THR A 130 9.31 3.18 9.64
C THR A 130 8.48 1.92 9.35
N ALA A 131 9.07 0.92 8.68
CA ALA A 131 8.38 -0.33 8.39
C ALA A 131 8.00 -1.12 9.66
N VAL A 132 8.84 -1.07 10.70
CA VAL A 132 8.48 -1.66 12.02
C VAL A 132 7.25 -0.97 12.59
N ALA A 133 7.20 0.36 12.55
CA ALA A 133 6.07 1.15 13.06
C ALA A 133 4.79 0.86 12.28
N VAL A 134 4.86 0.86 10.93
CA VAL A 134 3.71 0.54 10.07
C VAL A 134 3.23 -0.89 10.31
N LEU A 135 4.13 -1.86 10.38
CA LEU A 135 3.76 -3.26 10.60
C LEU A 135 3.11 -3.46 11.98
N ASN A 136 3.62 -2.79 13.02
CA ASN A 136 3.01 -2.82 14.34
C ASN A 136 1.60 -2.21 14.31
N TYR A 137 1.45 -1.02 13.71
CA TYR A 137 0.15 -0.36 13.55
C TYR A 137 -0.87 -1.26 12.83
N LEU A 138 -0.46 -1.96 11.78
CA LEU A 138 -1.34 -2.84 11.01
C LEU A 138 -1.72 -4.14 11.76
N THR A 139 -0.89 -4.59 12.72
CA THR A 139 -1.09 -5.86 13.44
C THR A 139 -1.59 -5.70 14.87
N ASP A 140 -1.53 -4.48 15.42
CA ASP A 140 -1.97 -4.20 16.79
C ASP A 140 -3.40 -3.63 16.77
N ALA A 141 -4.35 -4.46 17.22
CA ALA A 141 -5.76 -4.07 17.24
C ALA A 141 -6.09 -3.03 18.33
N GLU A 142 -5.26 -2.92 19.38
CA GLU A 142 -5.49 -1.98 20.50
C GLU A 142 -5.01 -0.56 20.15
N GLN A 143 -4.02 -0.43 19.28
CA GLN A 143 -3.51 0.87 18.81
C GLN A 143 -4.24 1.39 17.57
N TYR A 144 -5.22 0.64 17.09
CA TYR A 144 -5.95 1.02 15.91
C TYR A 144 -7.03 2.04 16.22
N GLU A 145 -6.78 3.29 15.84
CA GLU A 145 -7.82 4.27 15.61
C GLU A 145 -8.23 4.23 14.13
N PRO A 146 -9.53 4.02 13.81
CA PRO A 146 -9.96 4.12 12.42
C PRO A 146 -9.54 5.48 11.88
N PRO A 147 -9.04 5.57 10.63
CA PRO A 147 -8.71 6.86 10.04
C PRO A 147 -9.92 7.77 10.15
N LEU A 148 -9.69 9.00 10.60
CA LEU A 148 -10.67 10.06 10.49
C LEU A 148 -11.21 10.05 9.07
N VAL A 149 -12.51 10.32 8.92
CA VAL A 149 -13.17 10.40 7.60
C VAL A 149 -12.24 11.13 6.64
N ASN A 150 -11.96 10.52 5.50
CA ASN A 150 -11.03 11.09 4.53
C ASN A 150 -11.67 12.32 3.86
N SER A 151 -11.67 13.44 4.56
CA SER A 151 -12.24 14.71 4.11
C SER A 151 -11.67 15.16 2.77
N LEU A 152 -10.42 14.83 2.46
CA LEU A 152 -9.79 15.19 1.17
C LEU A 152 -10.52 14.57 -0.03
N LEU A 153 -10.91 13.30 0.06
CA LEU A 153 -11.65 12.63 -1.00
C LEU A 153 -13.08 13.12 -1.10
N ASP A 154 -13.72 13.40 0.04
CA ASP A 154 -15.08 13.91 0.07
C ASP A 154 -15.14 15.34 -0.49
N ASP A 155 -14.23 16.22 -0.08
CA ASP A 155 -14.13 17.59 -0.58
C ASP A 155 -13.86 17.61 -2.09
N TYR A 156 -12.94 16.78 -2.57
CA TYR A 156 -12.64 16.67 -3.99
C TYR A 156 -13.85 16.15 -4.78
N SER A 157 -14.54 15.14 -4.29
CA SER A 157 -15.73 14.58 -4.93
C SER A 157 -16.88 15.61 -5.03
N GLN A 158 -17.06 16.42 -3.98
CA GLN A 158 -18.03 17.52 -4.00
C GLN A 158 -17.68 18.60 -5.02
N GLN A 159 -16.39 18.99 -5.11
CA GLN A 159 -15.94 19.95 -6.11
C GLN A 159 -16.16 19.43 -7.54
N GLN A 160 -15.88 18.16 -7.80
CA GLN A 160 -16.12 17.55 -9.12
C GLN A 160 -17.62 17.53 -9.47
N ALA A 161 -18.48 17.20 -8.52
CA ALA A 161 -19.92 17.22 -8.72
C ALA A 161 -20.44 18.62 -9.09
N GLN A 162 -19.90 19.68 -8.48
CA GLN A 162 -20.25 21.06 -8.80
C GLN A 162 -19.84 21.46 -10.24
N VAL A 163 -18.66 21.02 -10.69
CA VAL A 163 -18.18 21.27 -12.06
C VAL A 163 -19.16 20.64 -13.08
N VAL A 164 -19.52 19.39 -12.90
CA VAL A 164 -20.45 18.67 -13.78
C VAL A 164 -21.84 19.34 -13.81
N GLN A 165 -22.33 19.81 -12.67
CA GLN A 165 -23.62 20.53 -12.61
C GLN A 165 -23.54 21.92 -13.25
N GLY A 166 -22.41 22.64 -13.11
CA GLY A 166 -22.19 23.95 -13.73
C GLY A 166 -22.14 23.90 -15.26
N GLU A 167 -21.55 22.86 -15.85
CA GLU A 167 -21.55 22.65 -17.30
C GLU A 167 -22.94 22.33 -17.87
N SER A 168 -23.79 21.65 -17.08
CA SER A 168 -25.15 21.32 -17.50
C SER A 168 -26.07 22.55 -17.56
N THR A 169 -25.77 23.61 -16.82
CA THR A 169 -26.54 24.86 -16.83
C THR A 169 -26.15 25.80 -17.95
N GLN A 170 -24.94 25.74 -18.47
CA GLN A 170 -24.51 26.60 -19.59
C GLN A 170 -24.94 26.09 -20.96
N SER A 171 -25.33 24.83 -21.10
CA SER A 171 -25.79 24.26 -22.38
C SER A 171 -27.28 24.46 -22.66
N GLN A 172 -28.04 25.08 -21.75
CA GLN A 172 -29.50 25.35 -21.93
C GLN A 172 -29.86 26.81 -22.29
N ASP A 173 -28.91 27.73 -22.24
CA ASP A 173 -29.11 29.13 -22.58
C ASP A 173 -28.30 29.51 -23.86
N SER A 174 -28.67 28.94 -24.97
CA SER A 174 -28.34 29.50 -26.31
C SER A 174 -29.61 29.60 -27.13
N PRO A 175 -29.95 30.83 -27.59
CA PRO A 175 -31.15 31.12 -28.35
C PRO A 175 -31.17 30.52 -29.74
#